data_21c74e1195d1bc42e5b8535df867820c
#
_entry.id   21c74e1195d1bc42e5b8535df867820c
#
_cell.length_a   1.000
_cell.length_b   1.000
_cell.length_c   1.000
_cell.angle_alpha   90.00
_cell.angle_beta   90.00
_cell.angle_gamma   90.00
#
_symmetry.space_group_name_H-M   'P 1'
#
loop_
_entity.id
_entity.type
_entity.pdbx_description
1 polymer ?
#
loop_
_entity_poly.entity_id
_entity_poly.type
_entity_poly.pdbx_seq_one_letter_code
_entity_poly.pdbx_strand_id
1 'polypeptide(L)'
;VCQYSKLEWFLDNERDEKGKLVRPYIYLWDDNILAADRTIWEPLLQELIDTKRPFQFRQGLDERMLAQSPDGELMAKMLSQAKYHGDFIFAFDNWKDRELIERALKIWKRYNPKKGTKFYLFCGFKLTEHSHDKFYKDIWELFQRIKVLMSYGCVGYVMRHEDYHKYEISNLYIQIARWCNQQQFYKKMSFWEFA
;
A
#
# COMPACT_ATOMS: atom_id res chain seq x y z
N VAL A 1 12.84 20.02 2.98
CA VAL A 1 12.33 20.25 1.63
C VAL A 1 13.18 19.44 0.68
N CYS A 2 12.64 18.35 0.14
CA CYS A 2 13.35 17.59 -0.87
C CYS A 2 13.41 18.39 -2.16
N GLN A 3 14.60 18.54 -2.70
CA GLN A 3 14.76 19.16 -4.01
C GLN A 3 14.24 18.16 -5.04
N TYR A 4 13.20 18.54 -5.76
CA TYR A 4 12.64 17.75 -6.85
C TYR A 4 13.63 17.69 -8.02
N SER A 5 13.97 16.48 -8.43
CA SER A 5 14.77 16.26 -9.64
C SER A 5 13.85 16.07 -10.84
N LYS A 6 14.20 16.69 -11.96
CA LYS A 6 13.39 16.58 -13.17
C LYS A 6 13.27 15.14 -13.63
N LEU A 7 12.03 14.70 -13.93
CA LEU A 7 11.76 13.32 -14.38
C LEU A 7 12.54 12.97 -15.65
N GLU A 8 12.70 13.90 -16.57
CA GLU A 8 13.42 13.70 -17.83
C GLU A 8 14.85 13.17 -17.66
N TRP A 9 15.50 13.47 -16.51
CA TRP A 9 16.86 12.99 -16.22
C TRP A 9 16.93 11.50 -15.94
N PHE A 10 15.80 10.88 -15.61
CA PHE A 10 15.68 9.46 -15.27
C PHE A 10 14.99 8.63 -16.35
N LEU A 11 14.53 9.27 -17.43
CA LEU A 11 13.88 8.59 -18.55
C LEU A 11 14.91 8.00 -19.48
N ASP A 12 15.03 6.67 -19.48
CA ASP A 12 15.78 5.96 -20.51
C ASP A 12 14.95 5.88 -21.79
N ASN A 13 15.50 6.41 -22.88
CA ASN A 13 14.86 6.44 -24.20
C ASN A 13 15.45 5.42 -25.17
N GLU A 14 16.39 4.55 -24.72
CA GLU A 14 16.97 3.50 -25.52
C GLU A 14 15.89 2.57 -26.10
N ARG A 15 16.02 2.27 -27.40
CA ARG A 15 15.09 1.39 -28.09
C ARG A 15 15.83 0.19 -28.70
N ASP A 16 15.14 -0.96 -28.68
CA ASP A 16 15.64 -2.16 -29.37
C ASP A 16 15.48 -2.04 -30.90
N GLU A 17 15.96 -3.04 -31.60
CA GLU A 17 15.87 -3.15 -33.08
C GLU A 17 14.40 -3.09 -33.59
N LYS A 18 13.42 -3.40 -32.77
CA LYS A 18 11.99 -3.35 -33.07
C LYS A 18 11.34 -2.03 -32.69
N GLY A 19 12.13 -1.04 -32.25
CA GLY A 19 11.66 0.28 -31.82
C GLY A 19 10.98 0.32 -30.46
N LYS A 20 11.01 -0.76 -29.66
CA LYS A 20 10.46 -0.80 -28.31
C LYS A 20 11.47 -0.27 -27.30
N LEU A 21 10.98 0.42 -26.28
CA LEU A 21 11.83 0.86 -25.17
C LEU A 21 12.45 -0.34 -24.46
N VAL A 22 13.76 -0.32 -24.28
CA VAL A 22 14.52 -1.37 -23.57
C VAL A 22 14.12 -1.35 -22.08
N ARG A 23 13.97 -0.15 -21.49
CA ARG A 23 13.55 0.04 -20.09
C ARG A 23 12.29 0.90 -20.02
N PRO A 24 11.10 0.30 -20.19
CA PRO A 24 9.85 1.06 -20.25
C PRO A 24 9.34 1.52 -18.88
N TYR A 25 9.79 0.91 -17.78
CA TYR A 25 9.26 1.14 -16.43
C TYR A 25 9.98 2.29 -15.75
N ILE A 26 9.21 3.10 -14.98
CA ILE A 26 9.73 4.17 -14.12
C ILE A 26 9.49 3.75 -12.66
N TYR A 27 10.56 3.66 -11.88
CA TYR A 27 10.48 3.35 -10.45
C TYR A 27 10.88 4.56 -9.63
N LEU A 28 9.95 5.01 -8.79
CA LEU A 28 10.10 6.17 -7.92
C LEU A 28 10.34 5.70 -6.48
N TRP A 29 11.31 6.28 -5.82
CA TRP A 29 11.72 5.93 -4.46
C TRP A 29 11.39 7.02 -3.46
N ASP A 30 10.46 7.91 -3.81
CA ASP A 30 9.95 8.93 -2.91
C ASP A 30 9.22 8.31 -1.72
N ASP A 31 9.40 8.86 -0.53
CA ASP A 31 8.81 8.33 0.69
C ASP A 31 7.29 8.50 0.71
N ASN A 32 6.80 9.70 0.45
CA ASN A 32 5.36 9.99 0.44
C ASN A 32 5.03 11.22 -0.41
N ILE A 33 4.94 11.01 -1.71
CA ILE A 33 4.65 12.09 -2.65
C ILE A 33 3.30 12.77 -2.39
N LEU A 34 2.29 12.04 -1.91
CA LEU A 34 0.96 12.60 -1.66
C LEU A 34 0.93 13.59 -0.48
N ALA A 35 1.93 13.55 0.41
CA ALA A 35 2.08 14.51 1.50
C ALA A 35 2.86 15.76 1.11
N ALA A 36 3.42 15.82 -0.10
CA ALA A 36 4.08 17.01 -0.60
C ALA A 36 3.07 18.13 -0.88
N ASP A 37 3.57 19.36 -1.06
CA ASP A 37 2.73 20.47 -1.53
C ASP A 37 2.16 20.17 -2.92
N ARG A 38 0.94 20.68 -3.17
CA ARG A 38 0.24 20.48 -4.45
C ARG A 38 1.07 20.93 -5.65
N THR A 39 1.83 22.00 -5.50
CA THR A 39 2.72 22.53 -6.54
C THR A 39 3.85 21.56 -6.92
N ILE A 40 4.08 20.52 -6.10
CA ILE A 40 5.07 19.45 -6.32
C ILE A 40 4.41 18.18 -6.85
N TRP A 41 3.41 17.62 -6.12
CA TRP A 41 2.85 16.32 -6.48
C TRP A 41 1.96 16.36 -7.74
N GLU A 42 1.21 17.45 -7.97
CA GLU A 42 0.29 17.52 -9.12
C GLU A 42 1.05 17.56 -10.45
N PRO A 43 2.05 18.44 -10.65
CA PRO A 43 2.85 18.45 -11.88
C PRO A 43 3.60 17.14 -12.09
N LEU A 44 4.17 16.54 -11.03
CA LEU A 44 4.88 15.26 -11.14
C LEU A 44 3.95 14.13 -11.59
N LEU A 45 2.77 14.02 -10.99
CA LEU A 45 1.80 12.99 -11.41
C LEU A 45 1.33 13.22 -12.84
N GLN A 46 1.11 14.48 -13.25
CA GLN A 46 0.73 14.80 -14.62
C GLN A 46 1.84 14.42 -15.60
N GLU A 47 3.09 14.77 -15.30
CA GLU A 47 4.25 14.41 -16.14
C GLU A 47 4.37 12.90 -16.28
N LEU A 48 4.22 12.12 -15.17
CA LEU A 48 4.25 10.66 -15.19
C LEU A 48 3.12 10.08 -16.05
N ILE A 49 1.92 10.63 -15.98
CA ILE A 49 0.77 10.22 -16.81
C ILE A 49 1.05 10.50 -18.28
N ASP A 50 1.60 11.66 -18.60
CA ASP A 50 1.87 12.11 -19.98
C ASP A 50 2.97 11.29 -20.65
N THR A 51 3.91 10.71 -19.90
CA THR A 51 4.91 9.77 -20.44
C THR A 51 4.26 8.53 -21.07
N LYS A 52 3.03 8.16 -20.66
CA LYS A 52 2.34 6.91 -21.01
C LYS A 52 3.16 5.65 -20.66
N ARG A 53 4.19 5.77 -19.86
CA ARG A 53 5.00 4.66 -19.37
C ARG A 53 4.41 4.06 -18.10
N PRO A 54 4.57 2.75 -17.86
CA PRO A 54 4.24 2.16 -16.58
C PRO A 54 5.17 2.70 -15.51
N PHE A 55 4.61 3.17 -14.38
CA PHE A 55 5.41 3.64 -13.25
C PHE A 55 4.90 3.07 -11.93
N GLN A 56 5.75 3.09 -10.89
CA GLN A 56 5.43 2.61 -9.55
C GLN A 56 6.17 3.42 -8.49
N PHE A 57 5.45 3.81 -7.43
CA PHE A 57 6.06 4.30 -6.20
C PHE A 57 6.49 3.09 -5.34
N ARG A 58 7.80 2.90 -5.20
CA ARG A 58 8.38 1.70 -4.55
C ARG A 58 8.21 1.69 -3.04
N GLN A 59 8.17 2.85 -2.40
CA GLN A 59 7.93 3.00 -0.96
C GLN A 59 6.45 2.93 -0.58
N GLY A 60 5.56 2.93 -1.56
CA GLY A 60 4.12 3.02 -1.35
C GLY A 60 3.63 4.45 -1.27
N LEU A 61 2.37 4.60 -0.90
CA LEU A 61 1.67 5.87 -0.80
C LEU A 61 0.93 5.93 0.55
N ASP A 62 0.78 7.12 1.11
CA ASP A 62 -0.03 7.34 2.30
C ASP A 62 -1.49 7.61 1.90
N GLU A 63 -2.34 6.59 1.98
CA GLU A 63 -3.76 6.69 1.62
C GLU A 63 -4.54 7.65 2.52
N ARG A 64 -4.05 7.93 3.73
CA ARG A 64 -4.69 8.88 4.66
C ARG A 64 -4.80 10.26 4.04
N MET A 65 -3.86 10.62 3.17
CA MET A 65 -3.87 11.88 2.42
C MET A 65 -5.12 12.02 1.54
N LEU A 66 -5.68 10.91 1.04
CA LEU A 66 -6.93 10.93 0.28
C LEU A 66 -8.13 11.41 1.10
N ALA A 67 -8.10 11.25 2.42
CA ALA A 67 -9.18 11.68 3.33
C ALA A 67 -8.85 12.93 4.13
N GLN A 68 -7.58 13.29 4.27
CA GLN A 68 -7.12 14.44 5.06
C GLN A 68 -6.85 15.68 4.21
N SER A 69 -6.37 15.49 2.98
CA SER A 69 -6.11 16.60 2.07
C SER A 69 -7.41 17.12 1.42
N PRO A 70 -7.56 18.41 1.23
CA PRO A 70 -8.64 18.97 0.42
C PRO A 70 -8.58 18.51 -1.05
N ASP A 71 -7.40 18.09 -1.51
CA ASP A 71 -7.15 17.59 -2.87
C ASP A 71 -7.27 16.06 -3.00
N GLY A 72 -7.70 15.35 -1.95
CA GLY A 72 -7.71 13.88 -1.93
C GLY A 72 -8.48 13.23 -3.07
N GLU A 73 -9.62 13.80 -3.48
CA GLU A 73 -10.36 13.31 -4.65
C GLU A 73 -9.59 13.53 -5.96
N LEU A 74 -8.91 14.68 -6.10
CA LEU A 74 -8.07 14.98 -7.26
C LEU A 74 -6.90 13.98 -7.34
N MET A 75 -6.23 13.70 -6.22
CA MET A 75 -5.16 12.69 -6.13
C MET A 75 -5.65 11.32 -6.61
N ALA A 76 -6.78 10.85 -6.07
CA ALA A 76 -7.37 9.56 -6.45
C ALA A 76 -7.75 9.51 -7.94
N LYS A 77 -8.30 10.61 -8.48
CA LYS A 77 -8.66 10.76 -9.89
C LYS A 77 -7.42 10.71 -10.79
N MET A 78 -6.36 11.46 -10.48
CA MET A 78 -5.12 11.43 -11.25
C MET A 78 -4.47 10.05 -11.23
N LEU A 79 -4.37 9.41 -10.07
CA LEU A 79 -3.86 8.05 -9.97
C LEU A 79 -4.71 7.02 -10.74
N SER A 80 -6.01 7.28 -10.95
CA SER A 80 -6.85 6.42 -11.78
C SER A 80 -6.46 6.44 -13.26
N GLN A 81 -5.92 7.56 -13.73
CA GLN A 81 -5.45 7.75 -15.11
C GLN A 81 -4.05 7.18 -15.33
N ALA A 82 -3.33 6.89 -14.24
CA ALA A 82 -1.98 6.38 -14.29
C ALA A 82 -1.90 5.00 -14.93
N LYS A 83 -0.90 4.79 -15.78
CA LYS A 83 -0.45 3.48 -16.20
C LYS A 83 0.44 2.88 -15.09
N TYR A 84 -0.18 2.56 -13.96
CA TYR A 84 0.55 2.09 -12.78
C TYR A 84 1.00 0.64 -12.95
N HIS A 85 2.24 0.35 -12.54
CA HIS A 85 2.82 -0.99 -12.60
C HIS A 85 2.57 -1.73 -11.28
N GLY A 86 1.89 -2.88 -11.37
CA GLY A 86 1.54 -3.69 -10.20
C GLY A 86 0.40 -3.10 -9.36
N ASP A 87 0.34 -3.50 -8.10
CA ASP A 87 -0.64 -3.02 -7.13
C ASP A 87 -0.24 -1.65 -6.57
N PHE A 88 -1.22 -0.79 -6.31
CA PHE A 88 -0.99 0.35 -5.44
C PHE A 88 -0.75 -0.14 -4.01
N ILE A 89 0.32 0.32 -3.39
CA ILE A 89 0.74 -0.10 -2.06
C ILE A 89 0.48 1.04 -1.07
N PHE A 90 -0.25 0.72 -0.02
CA PHE A 90 -0.57 1.57 1.12
C PHE A 90 -0.19 0.89 2.44
N ALA A 91 -0.46 1.54 3.57
CA ALA A 91 -0.21 0.97 4.89
C ALA A 91 -1.42 1.14 5.82
N PHE A 92 -1.72 0.12 6.62
CA PHE A 92 -2.73 0.18 7.69
C PHE A 92 -2.16 -0.45 8.96
N ASP A 93 -1.28 0.29 9.65
CA ASP A 93 -0.51 -0.24 10.77
C ASP A 93 -1.21 -0.13 12.12
N ASN A 94 -2.11 0.85 12.30
CA ASN A 94 -2.79 1.10 13.56
C ASN A 94 -4.31 1.01 13.43
N TRP A 95 -4.96 0.23 14.28
CA TRP A 95 -6.42 0.12 14.31
C TRP A 95 -7.13 1.45 14.62
N LYS A 96 -6.49 2.33 15.39
CA LYS A 96 -7.01 3.68 15.68
C LYS A 96 -7.27 4.53 14.43
N ASP A 97 -6.58 4.25 13.33
CA ASP A 97 -6.70 5.00 12.09
C ASP A 97 -7.85 4.46 11.19
N ARG A 98 -8.62 3.46 11.67
CA ARG A 98 -9.67 2.77 10.92
C ARG A 98 -10.62 3.71 10.19
N GLU A 99 -11.21 4.66 10.90
CA GLU A 99 -12.22 5.56 10.33
C GLU A 99 -11.64 6.43 9.21
N LEU A 100 -10.39 6.87 9.39
CA LEU A 100 -9.66 7.64 8.38
C LEU A 100 -9.37 6.78 7.15
N ILE A 101 -8.88 5.57 7.35
CA ILE A 101 -8.60 4.59 6.30
C ILE A 101 -9.88 4.24 5.51
N GLU A 102 -11.01 3.99 6.20
CA GLU A 102 -12.28 3.69 5.54
C GLU A 102 -12.78 4.87 4.69
N ARG A 103 -12.60 6.12 5.17
CA ARG A 103 -12.91 7.32 4.37
C ARG A 103 -12.02 7.40 3.12
N ALA A 104 -10.72 7.20 3.29
CA ALA A 104 -9.77 7.18 2.19
C ALA A 104 -10.09 6.07 1.17
N LEU A 105 -10.43 4.87 1.63
CA LEU A 105 -10.83 3.75 0.77
C LEU A 105 -12.11 4.03 -0.01
N LYS A 106 -13.10 4.73 0.58
CA LYS A 106 -14.31 5.16 -0.14
C LYS A 106 -13.97 6.09 -1.30
N ILE A 107 -13.10 7.07 -1.07
CA ILE A 107 -12.61 7.98 -2.12
C ILE A 107 -11.82 7.18 -3.17
N TRP A 108 -10.86 6.37 -2.72
CA TRP A 108 -10.03 5.54 -3.60
C TRP A 108 -10.85 4.67 -4.53
N LYS A 109 -11.79 3.89 -3.98
CA LYS A 109 -12.61 2.93 -4.74
C LYS A 109 -13.63 3.61 -5.67
N ARG A 110 -14.02 4.84 -5.41
CA ARG A 110 -14.85 5.62 -6.35
C ARG A 110 -14.15 5.82 -7.69
N TYR A 111 -12.86 6.15 -7.68
CA TYR A 111 -12.05 6.41 -8.87
C TYR A 111 -11.30 5.18 -9.38
N ASN A 112 -10.97 4.25 -8.48
CA ASN A 112 -10.12 3.09 -8.76
C ASN A 112 -10.77 1.75 -8.37
N PRO A 113 -12.01 1.43 -8.82
CA PRO A 113 -12.75 0.26 -8.33
C PRO A 113 -12.07 -1.07 -8.68
N LYS A 114 -11.35 -1.12 -9.82
CA LYS A 114 -10.70 -2.33 -10.33
C LYS A 114 -9.17 -2.36 -10.18
N LYS A 115 -8.57 -1.29 -9.66
CA LYS A 115 -7.11 -1.25 -9.49
C LYS A 115 -6.68 -2.18 -8.37
N GLY A 116 -5.65 -2.97 -8.61
CA GLY A 116 -5.00 -3.78 -7.59
C GLY A 116 -4.52 -2.88 -6.45
N THR A 117 -4.93 -3.21 -5.23
CA THR A 117 -4.67 -2.39 -4.05
C THR A 117 -4.24 -3.30 -2.91
N LYS A 118 -3.05 -3.07 -2.39
CA LYS A 118 -2.41 -3.83 -1.32
C LYS A 118 -2.10 -2.92 -0.15
N PHE A 119 -2.30 -3.43 1.06
CA PHE A 119 -1.95 -2.74 2.29
C PHE A 119 -0.93 -3.52 3.08
N TYR A 120 0.16 -2.88 3.47
CA TYR A 120 1.04 -3.40 4.50
C TYR A 120 0.34 -3.31 5.86
N LEU A 121 0.45 -4.39 6.63
CA LEU A 121 -0.16 -4.55 7.95
C LEU A 121 0.94 -4.93 8.93
N PHE A 122 1.47 -3.95 9.64
CA PHE A 122 2.51 -4.19 10.63
C PHE A 122 1.92 -4.77 11.93
N CYS A 123 2.57 -5.77 12.52
CA CYS A 123 2.12 -6.44 13.73
C CYS A 123 3.28 -7.01 14.56
N GLY A 124 3.00 -7.42 15.80
CA GLY A 124 3.98 -8.03 16.69
C GLY A 124 5.00 -7.05 17.29
N PHE A 125 4.68 -5.76 17.33
CA PHE A 125 5.60 -4.73 17.78
C PHE A 125 5.73 -4.68 19.31
N LYS A 126 6.98 -4.64 19.84
CA LYS A 126 7.30 -4.57 21.27
C LYS A 126 6.64 -5.67 22.11
N LEU A 127 6.58 -6.89 21.61
CA LEU A 127 6.15 -8.06 22.37
C LEU A 127 7.28 -8.54 23.30
N THR A 128 6.89 -9.13 24.43
CA THR A 128 7.77 -9.80 25.40
C THR A 128 7.10 -11.11 25.86
N GLU A 129 7.78 -11.94 26.59
CA GLU A 129 7.23 -13.21 27.15
C GLU A 129 5.97 -13.01 27.99
N HIS A 130 5.81 -11.81 28.60
CA HIS A 130 4.67 -11.46 29.47
C HIS A 130 3.64 -10.54 28.78
N SER A 131 3.61 -10.50 27.46
CA SER A 131 2.74 -9.59 26.70
C SER A 131 1.37 -10.17 26.35
N HIS A 132 0.74 -10.99 27.22
CA HIS A 132 -0.54 -11.65 26.93
C HIS A 132 -1.60 -10.69 26.38
N ASP A 133 -1.98 -9.69 27.15
CA ASP A 133 -3.04 -8.75 26.73
C ASP A 133 -2.67 -8.00 25.46
N LYS A 134 -1.41 -7.60 25.35
CA LYS A 134 -0.90 -6.90 24.17
C LYS A 134 -0.93 -7.80 22.93
N PHE A 135 -0.53 -9.06 23.07
CA PHE A 135 -0.56 -10.05 21.99
C PHE A 135 -1.99 -10.28 21.49
N TYR A 136 -2.94 -10.56 22.39
CA TYR A 136 -4.34 -10.79 22.01
C TYR A 136 -4.97 -9.57 21.37
N LYS A 137 -4.69 -8.39 21.90
CA LYS A 137 -5.15 -7.13 21.33
C LYS A 137 -4.58 -6.92 19.94
N ASP A 138 -3.27 -7.11 19.73
CA ASP A 138 -2.62 -6.93 18.43
C ASP A 138 -3.15 -7.93 17.39
N ILE A 139 -3.35 -9.20 17.75
CA ILE A 139 -3.96 -10.21 16.89
C ILE A 139 -5.40 -9.82 16.52
N TRP A 140 -6.20 -9.39 17.50
CA TRP A 140 -7.57 -8.95 17.25
C TRP A 140 -7.58 -7.75 16.29
N GLU A 141 -6.78 -6.72 16.56
CA GLU A 141 -6.66 -5.53 15.72
C GLU A 141 -6.17 -5.88 14.30
N LEU A 142 -5.26 -6.84 14.17
CA LEU A 142 -4.77 -7.33 12.88
C LEU A 142 -5.92 -7.95 12.07
N PHE A 143 -6.72 -8.82 12.66
CA PHE A 143 -7.89 -9.41 11.99
C PHE A 143 -8.94 -8.35 11.62
N GLN A 144 -9.20 -7.36 12.49
CA GLN A 144 -10.13 -6.28 12.15
C GLN A 144 -9.63 -5.45 10.95
N ARG A 145 -8.34 -5.13 10.89
CA ARG A 145 -7.72 -4.45 9.75
C ARG A 145 -7.87 -5.28 8.46
N ILE A 146 -7.56 -6.56 8.51
CA ILE A 146 -7.75 -7.50 7.38
C ILE A 146 -9.22 -7.51 6.93
N LYS A 147 -10.16 -7.61 7.87
CA LYS A 147 -11.60 -7.63 7.57
C LYS A 147 -12.07 -6.34 6.86
N VAL A 148 -11.61 -5.19 7.31
CA VAL A 148 -11.87 -3.91 6.63
C VAL A 148 -11.35 -3.96 5.20
N LEU A 149 -10.11 -4.37 4.98
CA LEU A 149 -9.52 -4.44 3.63
C LEU A 149 -10.30 -5.39 2.71
N MET A 150 -10.71 -6.55 3.23
CA MET A 150 -11.52 -7.50 2.46
C MET A 150 -12.85 -6.89 2.01
N SER A 151 -13.53 -6.12 2.87
CA SER A 151 -14.81 -5.48 2.54
C SER A 151 -14.71 -4.45 1.40
N TYR A 152 -13.50 -3.89 1.18
CA TYR A 152 -13.21 -2.99 0.06
C TYR A 152 -12.52 -3.70 -1.12
N GLY A 153 -12.40 -5.02 -1.11
CA GLY A 153 -11.71 -5.78 -2.16
C GLY A 153 -10.21 -5.47 -2.26
N CYS A 154 -9.59 -5.08 -1.15
CA CYS A 154 -8.15 -4.86 -1.04
C CYS A 154 -7.46 -6.10 -0.47
N VAL A 155 -6.14 -6.20 -0.69
CA VAL A 155 -5.32 -7.31 -0.21
C VAL A 155 -4.44 -6.82 0.93
N GLY A 156 -4.42 -7.55 2.06
CA GLY A 156 -3.47 -7.34 3.14
C GLY A 156 -2.11 -8.01 2.82
N TYR A 157 -1.05 -7.44 3.34
CA TYR A 157 0.28 -8.05 3.41
C TYR A 157 0.85 -7.87 4.82
N VAL A 158 0.83 -8.93 5.60
CA VAL A 158 1.24 -8.91 7.00
C VAL A 158 2.75 -8.86 7.10
N MET A 159 3.25 -7.82 7.75
CA MET A 159 4.66 -7.60 8.09
C MET A 159 4.83 -7.74 9.60
N ARG A 160 5.70 -8.66 10.01
CA ARG A 160 5.95 -8.95 11.43
C ARG A 160 7.15 -8.15 11.91
N HIS A 161 7.01 -7.45 13.03
CA HIS A 161 8.16 -6.85 13.72
C HIS A 161 9.09 -7.95 14.25
N GLU A 162 10.37 -7.66 14.41
CA GLU A 162 11.36 -8.60 14.93
C GLU A 162 10.99 -9.17 16.32
N ASP A 163 10.27 -8.40 17.15
CA ASP A 163 9.85 -8.84 18.48
C ASP A 163 8.73 -9.89 18.48
N TYR A 164 8.10 -10.17 17.32
CA TYR A 164 6.94 -11.08 17.26
C TYR A 164 7.25 -12.46 17.88
N HIS A 165 8.49 -12.92 17.77
CA HIS A 165 8.93 -14.25 18.23
C HIS A 165 9.18 -14.31 19.74
N LYS A 166 9.20 -13.18 20.44
CA LYS A 166 9.45 -13.12 21.89
C LYS A 166 8.28 -13.63 22.73
N TYR A 167 7.10 -13.74 22.16
CA TYR A 167 5.91 -14.29 22.80
C TYR A 167 5.72 -15.77 22.44
N GLU A 168 5.38 -16.61 23.43
CA GLU A 168 5.33 -18.08 23.29
C GLU A 168 4.41 -18.60 22.16
N ILE A 169 3.26 -17.93 21.95
CA ILE A 169 2.28 -18.30 20.90
C ILE A 169 2.51 -17.51 19.60
N SER A 170 3.71 -17.03 19.37
CA SER A 170 4.10 -16.23 18.21
C SER A 170 3.87 -16.90 16.85
N ASN A 171 3.77 -18.24 16.83
CA ASN A 171 3.50 -19.00 15.61
C ASN A 171 2.18 -18.55 14.92
N LEU A 172 1.22 -18.03 15.68
CA LEU A 172 -0.02 -17.49 15.13
C LEU A 172 0.22 -16.35 14.13
N TYR A 173 1.17 -15.44 14.38
CA TYR A 173 1.57 -14.42 13.41
C TYR A 173 2.10 -15.00 12.11
N ILE A 174 2.85 -16.11 12.20
CA ILE A 174 3.36 -16.82 11.03
C ILE A 174 2.21 -17.36 10.19
N GLN A 175 1.23 -18.03 10.83
CA GLN A 175 0.08 -18.60 10.13
C GLN A 175 -0.80 -17.50 9.49
N ILE A 176 -1.06 -16.42 10.21
CA ILE A 176 -1.83 -15.29 9.66
C ILE A 176 -1.09 -14.68 8.46
N ALA A 177 0.23 -14.49 8.55
CA ALA A 177 1.01 -13.96 7.43
C ALA A 177 1.00 -14.92 6.23
N ARG A 178 1.16 -16.24 6.46
CA ARG A 178 1.10 -17.24 5.37
C ARG A 178 -0.25 -17.23 4.64
N TRP A 179 -1.34 -17.12 5.39
CA TRP A 179 -2.69 -17.03 4.82
C TRP A 179 -2.90 -15.70 4.09
N CYS A 180 -2.65 -14.57 4.76
CA CYS A 180 -2.96 -13.25 4.26
C CYS A 180 -2.09 -12.85 3.06
N ASN A 181 -0.79 -13.18 3.08
CA ASN A 181 0.16 -12.75 2.05
C ASN A 181 0.03 -13.55 0.74
N GLN A 182 -0.71 -14.65 0.75
CA GLN A 182 -0.95 -15.46 -0.44
C GLN A 182 -2.39 -15.29 -0.93
N GLN A 183 -2.57 -14.53 -2.01
CA GLN A 183 -3.89 -14.20 -2.55
C GLN A 183 -4.77 -15.43 -2.85
N GLN A 184 -4.17 -16.56 -3.16
CA GLN A 184 -4.88 -17.81 -3.40
C GLN A 184 -5.60 -18.33 -2.15
N PHE A 185 -5.07 -18.10 -0.95
CA PHE A 185 -5.73 -18.44 0.31
C PHE A 185 -6.65 -17.32 0.77
N TYR A 186 -6.12 -16.09 0.86
CA TYR A 186 -6.83 -14.90 1.30
C TYR A 186 -8.19 -14.69 0.62
N LYS A 187 -8.30 -14.99 -0.69
CA LYS A 187 -9.52 -14.80 -1.48
C LYS A 187 -10.46 -16.00 -1.50
N LYS A 188 -10.02 -17.19 -1.10
CA LYS A 188 -10.78 -18.43 -1.31
C LYS A 188 -11.23 -19.11 -0.04
N MET A 189 -10.58 -18.84 1.08
CA MET A 189 -10.87 -19.50 2.34
C MET A 189 -10.67 -18.56 3.53
N SER A 190 -11.43 -18.80 4.60
CA SER A 190 -11.21 -18.13 5.88
C SER A 190 -9.88 -18.55 6.49
N PHE A 191 -9.42 -17.77 7.47
CA PHE A 191 -8.21 -18.16 8.21
C PHE A 191 -8.38 -19.51 8.93
N TRP A 192 -9.58 -19.79 9.46
CA TRP A 192 -9.87 -21.03 10.19
C TRP A 192 -9.91 -22.29 9.31
N GLU A 193 -10.21 -22.14 8.04
CA GLU A 193 -10.12 -23.24 7.07
C GLU A 193 -8.68 -23.48 6.63
N PHE A 194 -7.82 -22.47 6.74
CA PHE A 194 -6.42 -22.54 6.36
C PHE A 194 -5.53 -23.10 7.50
N ALA A 195 -5.79 -22.71 8.76
CA ALA A 195 -4.98 -23.02 9.93
C ALA A 195 -5.26 -24.42 10.48
#